data_9fbe9cd344edbff5f33f843e8cbdf6dd
#
_entry.id   9fbe9cd344edbff5f33f843e8cbdf6dd
#
_cell.length_a   1.000
_cell.length_b   1.000
_cell.length_c   1.000
_cell.angle_alpha   90.00
_cell.angle_beta   90.00
_cell.angle_gamma   90.00
#
_symmetry.space_group_name_H-M   'P 1'
#
loop_
_entity.id
_entity.type
_entity.pdbx_description
1 polymer ?
#
loop_
_entity_poly.entity_id
_entity_poly.type
_entity_poly.pdbx_seq_one_letter_code
_entity_poly.pdbx_strand_id
1 'polypeptide(L)'
;MPKRSKMKKNIATTAAPAAVGPYSQAVEAGSTLYVSGQLPIDPTTKTMPEGIEAQTEQSLRNIEAILHAAGYSKTDVVKSTVLLQNISDFAAMNAVYAKFYTENPPARVAFEVAALPMGALVEIETIAVKD
;
A
#
# COMPACT_ATOMS: atom_id res chain seq x y z
N MET A 1 34.89 1.25 7.42
CA MET A 1 33.88 1.53 6.37
C MET A 1 32.52 1.01 6.78
N PRO A 2 31.51 1.85 6.74
CA PRO A 2 30.16 1.37 7.00
C PRO A 2 29.72 0.39 5.92
N LYS A 3 28.96 -0.57 6.33
CA LYS A 3 28.40 -1.58 5.43
C LYS A 3 27.15 -0.99 4.75
N ARG A 4 27.20 -0.78 3.46
CA ARG A 4 26.07 -0.19 2.72
C ARG A 4 24.82 -1.06 2.77
N SER A 5 25.01 -2.40 2.80
CA SER A 5 23.89 -3.34 2.88
C SER A 5 23.04 -3.13 4.13
N LYS A 6 23.61 -2.52 5.19
CA LYS A 6 22.86 -2.25 6.42
C LYS A 6 21.87 -1.10 6.29
N MET A 7 21.97 -0.29 5.23
CA MET A 7 21.04 0.81 4.97
C MET A 7 19.74 0.31 4.34
N LYS A 8 19.74 -0.90 3.79
CA LYS A 8 18.57 -1.51 3.18
C LYS A 8 18.03 -2.60 4.12
N LYS A 9 16.77 -2.48 4.48
CA LYS A 9 16.13 -3.44 5.37
C LYS A 9 14.81 -3.91 4.76
N ASN A 10 14.67 -5.22 4.58
CA ASN A 10 13.43 -5.81 4.10
C ASN A 10 12.45 -5.95 5.24
N ILE A 11 11.20 -5.57 4.99
CA ILE A 11 10.12 -5.62 5.97
C ILE A 11 9.16 -6.75 5.59
N ALA A 12 8.74 -7.52 6.59
CA ALA A 12 7.75 -8.57 6.41
C ALA A 12 6.85 -8.64 7.63
N THR A 13 5.56 -8.84 7.41
CA THR A 13 4.59 -9.00 8.48
C THR A 13 3.49 -9.94 8.03
N THR A 14 2.95 -10.71 8.97
CA THR A 14 1.80 -11.58 8.71
C THR A 14 0.48 -10.82 8.75
N ALA A 15 0.50 -9.55 9.17
CA ALA A 15 -0.69 -8.69 9.21
C ALA A 15 -1.05 -8.11 7.85
N ALA A 16 -0.27 -8.41 6.81
CA ALA A 16 -0.54 -8.05 5.42
C ALA A 16 -0.29 -9.28 4.55
N PRO A 17 -0.78 -9.29 3.30
CA PRO A 17 -0.58 -10.45 2.42
C PRO A 17 0.90 -10.72 2.19
N ALA A 18 1.28 -12.01 2.26
CA ALA A 18 2.66 -12.41 2.02
C ALA A 18 3.08 -12.09 0.60
N ALA A 19 4.36 -11.76 0.42
CA ALA A 19 4.92 -11.58 -0.91
C ALA A 19 4.99 -12.94 -1.60
N VAL A 20 4.33 -13.04 -2.76
CA VAL A 20 4.23 -14.31 -3.50
C VAL A 20 5.12 -14.34 -4.72
N GLY A 21 6.15 -13.54 -4.76
CA GLY A 21 7.09 -13.46 -5.86
C GLY A 21 8.43 -12.94 -5.38
N PRO A 22 9.33 -12.60 -6.31
CA PRO A 22 10.67 -12.14 -5.95
C PRO A 22 10.66 -10.66 -5.54
N TYR A 23 9.92 -10.34 -4.48
CA TYR A 23 9.84 -8.97 -3.94
C TYR A 23 9.58 -9.01 -2.44
N SER A 24 9.85 -7.89 -1.77
CA SER A 24 9.55 -7.71 -0.35
C SER A 24 8.25 -6.93 -0.19
N GLN A 25 7.54 -7.12 0.90
CA GLN A 25 6.36 -6.32 1.21
C GLN A 25 6.73 -4.83 1.29
N ALA A 26 7.87 -4.52 1.87
CA ALA A 26 8.42 -3.17 1.88
C ALA A 26 9.92 -3.22 2.08
N VAL A 27 10.59 -2.13 1.71
CA VAL A 27 12.02 -1.96 1.91
C VAL A 27 12.26 -0.60 2.55
N GLU A 28 13.01 -0.60 3.65
CA GLU A 28 13.44 0.63 4.29
C GLU A 28 14.87 0.94 3.82
N ALA A 29 15.07 2.17 3.38
CA ALA A 29 16.40 2.68 3.00
C ALA A 29 16.60 4.01 3.71
N GLY A 30 17.48 4.06 4.70
CA GLY A 30 17.62 5.23 5.55
C GLY A 30 16.32 5.52 6.29
N SER A 31 15.78 6.71 6.11
CA SER A 31 14.51 7.14 6.72
C SER A 31 13.32 7.01 5.78
N THR A 32 13.48 6.31 4.66
CA THR A 32 12.43 6.16 3.65
C THR A 32 11.97 4.71 3.59
N LEU A 33 10.67 4.50 3.58
CA LEU A 33 10.05 3.19 3.42
C LEU A 33 9.31 3.14 2.08
N TYR A 34 9.64 2.14 1.29
CA TYR A 34 8.98 1.87 0.01
C TYR A 34 8.08 0.66 0.20
N VAL A 35 6.77 0.87 0.13
CA VAL A 35 5.78 -0.20 0.31
C VAL A 35 5.36 -0.69 -1.06
N SER A 36 5.51 -1.98 -1.30
CA SER A 36 5.08 -2.62 -2.55
C SER A 36 3.58 -2.47 -2.78
N GLY A 37 3.16 -2.53 -4.03
CA GLY A 37 1.76 -2.47 -4.38
C GLY A 37 0.94 -3.47 -3.58
N GLN A 38 -0.09 -3.00 -2.91
CA GLN A 38 -0.96 -3.84 -2.09
C GLN A 38 -2.27 -4.09 -2.82
N LEU A 39 -2.46 -5.33 -3.23
CA LEU A 39 -3.76 -5.82 -3.68
C LEU A 39 -4.71 -5.90 -2.47
N PRO A 40 -6.02 -5.84 -2.69
CA PRO A 40 -6.99 -5.83 -1.59
C PRO A 40 -7.25 -7.22 -1.02
N ILE A 41 -6.19 -7.98 -0.75
CA ILE A 41 -6.31 -9.33 -0.21
C ILE A 41 -6.32 -9.25 1.31
N ASP A 42 -7.34 -9.86 1.92
CA ASP A 42 -7.38 -10.01 3.37
C ASP A 42 -6.35 -11.08 3.75
N PRO A 43 -5.33 -10.76 4.57
CA PRO A 43 -4.30 -11.73 4.91
C PRO A 43 -4.80 -12.91 5.73
N THR A 44 -5.95 -12.79 6.40
CA THR A 44 -6.53 -13.86 7.21
C THR A 44 -7.25 -14.87 6.33
N THR A 45 -8.12 -14.41 5.44
CA THR A 45 -8.93 -15.28 4.58
C THR A 45 -8.27 -15.60 3.26
N LYS A 46 -7.27 -14.79 2.86
CA LYS A 46 -6.57 -14.88 1.57
C LYS A 46 -7.50 -14.65 0.39
N THR A 47 -8.59 -13.90 0.63
CA THR A 47 -9.57 -13.53 -0.40
C THR A 47 -9.71 -12.02 -0.46
N MET A 48 -10.28 -11.53 -1.56
CA MET A 48 -10.57 -10.11 -1.72
C MET A 48 -12.04 -9.86 -1.42
N PRO A 49 -12.36 -8.78 -0.68
CA PRO A 49 -13.77 -8.40 -0.51
C PRO A 49 -14.36 -7.92 -1.83
N GLU A 50 -15.67 -7.85 -1.92
CA GLU A 50 -16.35 -7.41 -3.12
C GLU A 50 -16.58 -5.91 -3.13
N GLY A 51 -16.39 -5.30 -4.31
CA GLY A 51 -16.68 -3.89 -4.52
C GLY A 51 -15.48 -2.99 -4.28
N ILE A 52 -15.51 -1.85 -4.94
CA ILE A 52 -14.38 -0.91 -4.92
C ILE A 52 -14.15 -0.31 -3.54
N GLU A 53 -15.20 -0.03 -2.79
CA GLU A 53 -15.04 0.60 -1.47
C GLU A 53 -14.37 -0.37 -0.49
N ALA A 54 -14.87 -1.60 -0.41
CA ALA A 54 -14.29 -2.61 0.49
C ALA A 54 -12.87 -2.97 0.07
N GLN A 55 -12.61 -3.05 -1.22
CA GLN A 55 -11.27 -3.36 -1.72
C GLN A 55 -10.29 -2.22 -1.44
N THR A 56 -10.71 -0.97 -1.62
CA THR A 56 -9.86 0.18 -1.31
C THR A 56 -9.50 0.18 0.18
N GLU A 57 -10.49 -0.05 1.04
CA GLU A 57 -10.24 -0.13 2.48
C GLU A 57 -9.26 -1.24 2.81
N GLN A 58 -9.40 -2.41 2.19
CA GLN A 58 -8.50 -3.53 2.48
C GLN A 58 -7.06 -3.23 2.04
N SER A 59 -6.87 -2.65 0.85
CA SER A 59 -5.53 -2.27 0.40
C SER A 59 -4.89 -1.26 1.36
N LEU A 60 -5.65 -0.29 1.83
CA LEU A 60 -5.13 0.71 2.78
C LEU A 60 -4.82 0.07 4.14
N ARG A 61 -5.62 -0.88 4.60
CA ARG A 61 -5.32 -1.61 5.84
C ARG A 61 -4.03 -2.42 5.71
N ASN A 62 -3.81 -3.04 4.56
CA ASN A 62 -2.58 -3.78 4.30
C ASN A 62 -1.37 -2.86 4.35
N ILE A 63 -1.48 -1.68 3.74
CA ILE A 63 -0.43 -0.66 3.80
C ILE A 63 -0.17 -0.24 5.24
N GLU A 64 -1.21 0.02 6.01
CA GLU A 64 -1.06 0.45 7.40
C GLU A 64 -0.36 -0.62 8.25
N ALA A 65 -0.70 -1.89 8.04
CA ALA A 65 -0.05 -2.99 8.75
C ALA A 65 1.44 -3.05 8.45
N ILE A 66 1.82 -2.83 7.19
CA ILE A 66 3.23 -2.83 6.80
C ILE A 66 3.95 -1.61 7.36
N LEU A 67 3.32 -0.44 7.33
CA LEU A 67 3.88 0.77 7.93
C LEU A 67 4.18 0.53 9.41
N HIS A 68 3.22 0.01 10.16
CA HIS A 68 3.39 -0.26 11.59
C HIS A 68 4.49 -1.27 11.85
N ALA A 69 4.59 -2.32 11.04
CA ALA A 69 5.64 -3.33 11.20
C ALA A 69 7.03 -2.71 11.02
N ALA A 70 7.15 -1.65 10.24
CA ALA A 70 8.42 -0.96 10.00
C ALA A 70 8.63 0.23 10.94
N GLY A 71 7.68 0.50 11.83
CA GLY A 71 7.79 1.63 12.76
C GLY A 71 7.37 2.97 12.20
N TYR A 72 6.55 2.96 11.15
CA TYR A 72 6.00 4.17 10.53
C TYR A 72 4.51 4.25 10.83
N SER A 73 3.92 5.39 10.56
CA SER A 73 2.47 5.58 10.62
C SER A 73 1.97 6.17 9.31
N LYS A 74 0.66 6.18 9.12
CA LYS A 74 0.09 6.73 7.88
C LYS A 74 0.35 8.24 7.74
N THR A 75 0.64 8.94 8.83
CA THR A 75 1.01 10.35 8.78
C THR A 75 2.40 10.56 8.18
N ASP A 76 3.21 9.51 8.08
CA ASP A 76 4.53 9.56 7.46
C ASP A 76 4.49 9.37 5.96
N VAL A 77 3.34 8.99 5.40
CA VAL A 77 3.21 8.73 3.97
C VAL A 77 3.31 10.04 3.19
N VAL A 78 4.21 10.08 2.22
CA VAL A 78 4.46 11.28 1.40
C VAL A 78 3.94 11.13 -0.02
N LYS A 79 3.79 9.87 -0.50
CA LYS A 79 3.37 9.63 -1.87
C LYS A 79 2.58 8.32 -1.95
N SER A 80 1.48 8.33 -2.68
CA SER A 80 0.71 7.13 -3.04
C SER A 80 0.47 7.07 -4.54
N THR A 81 0.44 5.85 -5.06
CA THR A 81 -0.01 5.57 -6.42
C THR A 81 -1.19 4.62 -6.32
N VAL A 82 -2.33 5.03 -6.87
CA VAL A 82 -3.57 4.23 -6.86
C VAL A 82 -3.85 3.76 -8.27
N LEU A 83 -3.83 2.45 -8.47
CA LEU A 83 -4.10 1.82 -9.75
C LEU A 83 -5.52 1.28 -9.73
N LEU A 84 -6.33 1.64 -10.74
CA LEU A 84 -7.73 1.23 -10.82
C LEU A 84 -7.94 0.33 -12.04
N GLN A 85 -8.77 -0.69 -11.89
CA GLN A 85 -9.21 -1.49 -13.03
C GLN A 85 -10.17 -0.69 -13.90
N ASN A 86 -11.00 0.14 -13.30
CA ASN A 86 -11.98 0.98 -14.01
C ASN A 86 -11.92 2.40 -13.47
N ILE A 87 -11.72 3.37 -14.36
CA ILE A 87 -11.67 4.77 -13.93
C ILE A 87 -13.04 5.25 -13.39
N SER A 88 -14.12 4.58 -13.76
CA SER A 88 -15.45 4.90 -13.23
C SER A 88 -15.56 4.66 -11.72
N ASP A 89 -14.62 3.93 -11.11
CA ASP A 89 -14.57 3.69 -9.67
C ASP A 89 -13.85 4.79 -8.91
N PHE A 90 -13.38 5.83 -9.61
CA PHE A 90 -12.54 6.86 -9.01
C PHE A 90 -13.22 7.57 -7.83
N ALA A 91 -14.47 7.99 -7.98
CA ALA A 91 -15.18 8.73 -6.92
C ALA A 91 -15.41 7.85 -5.67
N ALA A 92 -15.78 6.59 -5.87
CA ALA A 92 -16.00 5.66 -4.76
C ALA A 92 -14.69 5.35 -4.03
N MET A 93 -13.61 5.14 -4.78
CA MET A 93 -12.28 4.96 -4.21
C MET A 93 -11.87 6.18 -3.39
N ASN A 94 -12.05 7.38 -3.94
CA ASN A 94 -11.71 8.63 -3.27
C ASN A 94 -12.43 8.79 -1.93
N ALA A 95 -13.68 8.41 -1.85
CA ALA A 95 -14.46 8.53 -0.62
C ALA A 95 -13.84 7.71 0.51
N VAL A 96 -13.35 6.50 0.22
CA VAL A 96 -12.68 5.65 1.19
C VAL A 96 -11.28 6.17 1.51
N TYR A 97 -10.55 6.56 0.49
CA TYR A 97 -9.19 7.10 0.62
C TYR A 97 -9.19 8.33 1.55
N ALA A 98 -10.18 9.20 1.41
CA ALA A 98 -10.30 10.42 2.23
C ALA A 98 -10.55 10.11 3.71
N LYS A 99 -11.20 8.99 4.02
CA LYS A 99 -11.42 8.57 5.40
C LYS A 99 -10.15 8.03 6.04
N PHE A 100 -9.22 7.55 5.23
CA PHE A 100 -7.95 7.01 5.72
C PHE A 100 -6.94 8.15 5.94
N TYR A 101 -6.80 9.03 4.97
CA TYR A 101 -5.90 10.18 5.07
C TYR A 101 -6.71 11.45 5.37
N THR A 102 -7.02 11.64 6.65
CA THR A 102 -7.90 12.74 7.08
C THR A 102 -7.18 14.06 7.22
N GLU A 103 -5.84 14.04 7.45
CA GLU A 103 -5.04 15.25 7.65
C GLU A 103 -3.78 15.16 6.81
N ASN A 104 -3.42 16.28 6.17
CA ASN A 104 -2.19 16.39 5.40
C ASN A 104 -2.01 15.19 4.45
N PRO A 105 -2.93 14.96 3.51
CA PRO A 105 -2.85 13.80 2.64
C PRO A 105 -1.56 13.80 1.82
N PRO A 106 -1.04 12.61 1.47
CA PRO A 106 0.17 12.52 0.65
C PRO A 106 -0.09 13.00 -0.78
N ALA A 107 0.99 13.28 -1.49
CA ALA A 107 0.91 13.45 -2.93
C ALA A 107 0.42 12.15 -3.55
N ARG A 108 -0.33 12.23 -4.66
CA ARG A 108 -0.94 11.03 -5.24
C ARG A 108 -1.04 11.10 -6.75
N VAL A 109 -0.87 9.94 -7.39
CA VAL A 109 -1.28 9.69 -8.76
C VAL A 109 -2.34 8.59 -8.71
N ALA A 110 -3.40 8.71 -9.49
CA ALA A 110 -4.43 7.69 -9.59
C ALA A 110 -4.90 7.59 -11.04
N PHE A 111 -4.90 6.37 -11.59
CA PHE A 111 -5.29 6.17 -12.99
C PHE A 111 -5.74 4.74 -13.23
N GLU A 112 -6.41 4.53 -14.37
CA GLU A 112 -6.82 3.21 -14.81
C GLU A 112 -5.63 2.49 -15.46
N VAL A 113 -5.51 1.18 -15.20
CA VAL A 113 -4.50 0.33 -15.83
C VAL A 113 -5.17 -0.69 -16.73
N ALA A 114 -4.38 -1.33 -17.59
CA ALA A 114 -4.91 -2.32 -18.55
C ALA A 114 -5.53 -3.52 -17.80
N ALA A 115 -4.88 -4.00 -16.73
CA ALA A 115 -5.38 -5.09 -15.92
C ALA A 115 -4.64 -5.12 -14.58
N LEU A 116 -5.35 -5.58 -13.55
CA LEU A 116 -4.77 -5.85 -12.24
C LEU A 116 -4.75 -7.35 -11.98
N PRO A 117 -3.77 -7.84 -11.20
CA PRO A 117 -3.70 -9.27 -10.89
C PRO A 117 -4.94 -9.74 -10.13
N MET A 118 -5.31 -11.00 -10.34
CA MET A 118 -6.35 -11.71 -9.60
C MET A 118 -7.74 -11.06 -9.68
N GLY A 119 -7.97 -10.24 -10.69
CA GLY A 119 -9.27 -9.58 -10.85
C GLY A 119 -9.52 -8.46 -9.84
N ALA A 120 -8.47 -7.92 -9.23
CA ALA A 120 -8.61 -6.81 -8.29
C ALA A 120 -9.14 -5.56 -8.98
N LEU A 121 -9.88 -4.74 -8.25
CA LEU A 121 -10.39 -3.46 -8.75
C LEU A 121 -9.44 -2.31 -8.44
N VAL A 122 -8.55 -2.51 -7.48
CA VAL A 122 -7.62 -1.47 -7.03
C VAL A 122 -6.33 -2.09 -6.53
N GLU A 123 -5.23 -1.36 -6.68
CA GLU A 123 -3.94 -1.69 -6.07
C GLU A 123 -3.28 -0.38 -5.69
N ILE A 124 -2.63 -0.34 -4.53
CA ILE A 124 -2.05 0.91 -4.01
C ILE A 124 -0.62 0.65 -3.54
N GLU A 125 0.32 1.48 -4.00
CA GLU A 125 1.68 1.50 -3.48
C GLU A 125 1.95 2.83 -2.79
N THR A 126 2.98 2.86 -1.92
CA THR A 126 3.15 3.99 -1.01
C THR A 126 4.62 4.21 -0.67
N ILE A 127 4.98 5.46 -0.45
CA ILE A 127 6.29 5.84 0.05
C ILE A 127 6.09 6.64 1.34
N ALA A 128 6.80 6.28 2.39
CA ALA A 128 6.74 6.97 3.67
C ALA A 128 8.14 7.42 4.09
N VAL A 129 8.21 8.53 4.82
CA VAL A 129 9.46 9.09 5.30
C VAL A 129 9.28 9.51 6.75
N LYS A 130 10.27 9.24 7.58
CA LYS A 130 10.26 9.70 8.96
C LYS A 130 11.63 10.21 9.36
N ASP A 131 11.70 10.93 10.46
CA ASP A 131 12.96 11.45 10.99
C ASP A 131 13.83 10.35 11.59
#